data_74776714d33bb91c4a21b0714fb74abf
#
_entry.id   74776714d33bb91c4a21b0714fb74abf
#
_cell.length_a   1.000
_cell.length_b   1.000
_cell.length_c   1.000
_cell.angle_alpha   90.00
_cell.angle_beta   90.00
_cell.angle_gamma   90.00
#
_symmetry.space_group_name_H-M   'P 1'
#
loop_
_entity.id
_entity.type
_entity.pdbx_description
1 polymer ?
#
loop_
_entity_poly.entity_id
_entity_poly.type
_entity_poly.pdbx_seq_one_letter_code
_entity_poly.pdbx_strand_id
1 'polypeptide(L)'
;MCALLVGLTGCGPFLYAVDSIGAGSAVAQAETAGAADRAPYEYYAALSYLEKAREESGEGHYDAAIRYAQRAHDLGNRALTRAREAGTAGGERE
;
A
#
# COMPACT_ATOMS: atom_id res chain seq x y z
N MET A 1 -8.82 28.85 19.37
CA MET A 1 -9.99 28.50 18.52
C MET A 1 -9.61 28.18 17.09
N CYS A 2 -8.67 28.87 16.49
CA CYS A 2 -8.21 28.56 15.11
C CYS A 2 -7.57 27.17 14.99
N ALA A 3 -6.95 26.67 16.03
CA ALA A 3 -6.32 25.34 16.03
C ALA A 3 -7.32 24.19 15.91
N LEU A 4 -8.52 24.35 16.45
CA LEU A 4 -9.57 23.35 16.39
C LEU A 4 -10.18 23.22 14.98
N LEU A 5 -10.28 24.33 14.26
CA LEU A 5 -10.79 24.33 12.90
C LEU A 5 -9.82 23.68 11.91
N VAL A 6 -8.52 23.86 12.14
CA VAL A 6 -7.47 23.26 11.31
C VAL A 6 -7.46 21.74 11.48
N GLY A 7 -7.71 21.24 12.70
CA GLY A 7 -7.79 19.81 12.97
C GLY A 7 -8.95 19.13 12.25
N LEU A 8 -10.11 19.79 12.14
CA LEU A 8 -11.28 19.24 11.47
C LEU A 8 -11.11 19.16 9.94
N THR A 9 -10.46 20.15 9.35
CA THR A 9 -10.24 20.19 7.90
C THR A 9 -9.13 19.24 7.44
N GLY A 10 -8.26 18.78 8.36
CA GLY A 10 -7.15 17.89 8.07
C GLY A 10 -7.46 16.40 8.16
N CYS A 11 -8.68 15.99 8.57
CA CYS A 11 -9.00 14.58 8.80
C CYS A 11 -8.85 13.70 7.56
N GLY A 12 -9.41 14.12 6.40
CA GLY A 12 -9.32 13.36 5.15
C GLY A 12 -7.88 13.20 4.67
N PRO A 13 -7.13 14.30 4.47
CA PRO A 13 -5.72 14.22 4.05
C PRO A 13 -4.84 13.48 5.06
N PHE A 14 -5.12 13.64 6.36
CA PHE A 14 -4.35 12.98 7.41
C PHE A 14 -4.53 11.46 7.36
N LEU A 15 -5.77 10.98 7.27
CA LEU A 15 -6.07 9.55 7.18
C LEU A 15 -5.46 8.94 5.92
N TYR A 16 -5.56 9.64 4.80
CA TYR A 16 -4.93 9.21 3.57
C TYR A 16 -3.41 9.10 3.73
N ALA A 17 -2.78 10.07 4.38
CA ALA A 17 -1.34 10.06 4.59
C ALA A 17 -0.90 8.83 5.38
N VAL A 18 -1.62 8.48 6.46
CA VAL A 18 -1.34 7.30 7.26
C VAL A 18 -1.48 6.02 6.44
N ASP A 19 -2.60 5.86 5.73
CA ASP A 19 -2.84 4.67 4.90
C ASP A 19 -1.86 4.58 3.74
N SER A 20 -1.50 5.71 3.15
CA SER A 20 -0.54 5.77 2.04
C SER A 20 0.86 5.36 2.47
N ILE A 21 1.30 5.77 3.67
CA ILE A 21 2.60 5.37 4.22
C ILE A 21 2.62 3.86 4.44
N GLY A 22 1.56 3.30 5.03
CA GLY A 22 1.43 1.86 5.25
C GLY A 22 1.45 1.07 3.95
N ALA A 23 0.69 1.53 2.95
CA ALA A 23 0.64 0.90 1.64
C ALA A 23 2.00 0.96 0.93
N GLY A 24 2.65 2.12 0.93
CA GLY A 24 3.97 2.30 0.33
C GLY A 24 5.01 1.40 0.99
N SER A 25 4.97 1.29 2.31
CA SER A 25 5.88 0.43 3.06
C SER A 25 5.67 -1.04 2.72
N ALA A 26 4.41 -1.49 2.66
CA ALA A 26 4.09 -2.88 2.32
C ALA A 26 4.59 -3.24 0.92
N VAL A 27 4.38 -2.35 -0.05
CA VAL A 27 4.85 -2.55 -1.43
C VAL A 27 6.38 -2.59 -1.48
N ALA A 28 7.05 -1.68 -0.76
CA ALA A 28 8.51 -1.63 -0.74
C ALA A 28 9.10 -2.91 -0.13
N GLN A 29 8.52 -3.42 0.95
CA GLN A 29 8.94 -4.67 1.56
C GLN A 29 8.74 -5.86 0.63
N ALA A 30 7.61 -5.88 -0.08
CA ALA A 30 7.32 -6.92 -1.06
C ALA A 30 8.37 -6.90 -2.19
N GLU A 31 8.71 -5.71 -2.68
CA GLU A 31 9.73 -5.56 -3.71
C GLU A 31 11.08 -6.11 -3.25
N THR A 32 11.49 -5.74 -2.03
CA THR A 32 12.75 -6.23 -1.44
C THR A 32 12.77 -7.74 -1.31
N ALA A 33 11.62 -8.35 -1.02
CA ALA A 33 11.49 -9.80 -0.91
C ALA A 33 11.42 -10.52 -2.28
N GLY A 34 11.47 -9.79 -3.38
CA GLY A 34 11.41 -10.35 -4.72
C GLY A 34 10.01 -10.66 -5.21
N ALA A 35 9.00 -9.97 -4.69
CA ALA A 35 7.61 -10.22 -5.04
C ALA A 35 7.29 -9.99 -6.51
N ALA A 36 8.05 -9.13 -7.21
CA ALA A 36 7.83 -8.91 -8.64
C ALA A 36 7.99 -10.22 -9.43
N ASP A 37 8.88 -11.10 -8.99
CA ASP A 37 9.11 -12.39 -9.63
C ASP A 37 8.36 -13.52 -8.96
N ARG A 38 8.21 -13.47 -7.64
CA ARG A 38 7.67 -14.58 -6.83
C ARG A 38 6.16 -14.50 -6.60
N ALA A 39 5.60 -13.28 -6.59
CA ALA A 39 4.18 -13.05 -6.39
C ALA A 39 3.72 -11.90 -7.31
N PRO A 40 3.87 -12.05 -8.64
CA PRO A 40 3.66 -10.92 -9.56
C PRO A 40 2.24 -10.38 -9.55
N TYR A 41 1.24 -11.24 -9.43
CA TYR A 41 -0.14 -10.77 -9.43
C TYR A 41 -0.40 -9.81 -8.27
N GLU A 42 -0.09 -10.24 -7.06
CA GLU A 42 -0.35 -9.44 -5.86
C GLU A 42 0.52 -8.17 -5.85
N TYR A 43 1.77 -8.30 -6.29
CA TYR A 43 2.70 -7.17 -6.29
C TYR A 43 2.25 -6.08 -7.27
N TYR A 44 1.96 -6.45 -8.51
CA TYR A 44 1.55 -5.46 -9.52
C TYR A 44 0.15 -4.91 -9.27
N ALA A 45 -0.74 -5.72 -8.68
CA ALA A 45 -2.05 -5.23 -8.24
C ALA A 45 -1.88 -4.19 -7.13
N ALA A 46 -0.98 -4.44 -6.17
CA ALA A 46 -0.69 -3.49 -5.10
C ALA A 46 -0.17 -2.17 -5.66
N LEU A 47 0.75 -2.22 -6.62
CA LEU A 47 1.28 -1.02 -7.28
C LEU A 47 0.16 -0.24 -7.97
N SER A 48 -0.73 -0.94 -8.68
CA SER A 48 -1.83 -0.30 -9.40
C SER A 48 -2.78 0.43 -8.45
N TYR A 49 -3.13 -0.20 -7.34
CA TYR A 49 -3.99 0.43 -6.34
C TYR A 49 -3.30 1.60 -5.65
N LEU A 50 -2.00 1.50 -5.39
CA LEU A 50 -1.24 2.61 -4.79
C LEU A 50 -1.21 3.82 -5.72
N GLU A 51 -1.00 3.59 -7.02
CA GLU A 51 -1.02 4.63 -8.02
C GLU A 51 -2.41 5.28 -8.11
N LYS A 52 -3.47 4.45 -8.11
CA LYS A 52 -4.84 4.93 -8.14
C LYS A 52 -5.17 5.76 -6.89
N ALA A 53 -4.68 5.34 -5.74
CA ALA A 53 -4.86 6.10 -4.50
C ALA A 53 -4.24 7.49 -4.62
N ARG A 54 -3.07 7.58 -5.20
CA ARG A 54 -2.37 8.86 -5.41
C ARG A 54 -3.13 9.76 -6.37
N GLU A 55 -3.69 9.20 -7.44
CA GLU A 55 -4.53 9.95 -8.38
C GLU A 55 -5.76 10.54 -7.71
N GLU A 56 -6.48 9.71 -6.94
CA GLU A 56 -7.69 10.16 -6.26
C GLU A 56 -7.38 11.21 -5.20
N SER A 57 -6.28 11.06 -4.48
CA SER A 57 -5.82 12.05 -3.52
C SER A 57 -5.51 13.40 -4.21
N GLY A 58 -4.86 13.35 -5.37
CA GLY A 58 -4.54 14.55 -6.15
C GLY A 58 -5.78 15.30 -6.61
N GLU A 59 -6.89 14.60 -6.79
CA GLU A 59 -8.18 15.18 -7.18
C GLU A 59 -9.04 15.57 -5.97
N GLY A 60 -8.56 15.33 -4.76
CA GLY A 60 -9.30 15.62 -3.53
C GLY A 60 -10.31 14.56 -3.13
N HIS A 61 -10.34 13.43 -3.79
CA HIS A 61 -11.26 12.32 -3.49
C HIS A 61 -10.66 11.41 -2.41
N TYR A 62 -10.59 11.91 -1.18
CA TYR A 62 -9.89 11.22 -0.09
C TYR A 62 -10.54 9.91 0.33
N ASP A 63 -11.88 9.81 0.26
CA ASP A 63 -12.57 8.55 0.58
C ASP A 63 -12.14 7.43 -0.37
N ALA A 64 -12.12 7.71 -1.66
CA ALA A 64 -11.67 6.76 -2.67
C ALA A 64 -10.17 6.46 -2.51
N ALA A 65 -9.38 7.51 -2.27
CA ALA A 65 -7.94 7.38 -2.08
C ALA A 65 -7.60 6.46 -0.91
N ILE A 66 -8.31 6.61 0.22
CA ILE A 66 -8.13 5.77 1.40
C ILE A 66 -8.46 4.31 1.08
N ARG A 67 -9.58 4.06 0.41
CA ARG A 67 -9.97 2.68 0.04
C ARG A 67 -8.93 2.02 -0.86
N TYR A 68 -8.42 2.75 -1.84
CA TYR A 68 -7.39 2.23 -2.73
C TYR A 68 -6.07 2.00 -2.00
N ALA A 69 -5.69 2.90 -1.08
CA ALA A 69 -4.48 2.73 -0.27
C ALA A 69 -4.58 1.50 0.63
N GLN A 70 -5.74 1.28 1.24
CA GLN A 70 -5.98 0.09 2.07
C GLN A 70 -5.89 -1.19 1.24
N ARG A 71 -6.43 -1.16 0.03
CA ARG A 71 -6.33 -2.30 -0.89
C ARG A 71 -4.89 -2.58 -1.29
N ALA A 72 -4.14 -1.51 -1.58
CA ALA A 72 -2.72 -1.63 -1.92
C ALA A 72 -1.92 -2.21 -0.75
N HIS A 73 -2.22 -1.79 0.47
CA HIS A 73 -1.58 -2.29 1.68
C HIS A 73 -1.83 -3.79 1.85
N ASP A 74 -3.09 -4.21 1.73
CA ASP A 74 -3.46 -5.62 1.85
C ASP A 74 -2.75 -6.48 0.79
N LEU A 75 -2.79 -6.05 -0.45
CA LEU A 75 -2.14 -6.77 -1.56
C LEU A 75 -0.62 -6.78 -1.42
N GLY A 76 -0.05 -5.66 -0.94
CA GLY A 76 1.39 -5.58 -0.67
C GLY A 76 1.81 -6.59 0.39
N ASN A 77 1.03 -6.71 1.45
CA ASN A 77 1.30 -7.69 2.52
C ASN A 77 1.15 -9.12 2.01
N ARG A 78 0.17 -9.40 1.17
CA ARG A 78 0.00 -10.72 0.56
C ARG A 78 1.17 -11.05 -0.37
N ALA A 79 1.60 -10.07 -1.15
CA ALA A 79 2.75 -10.23 -2.02
C ALA A 79 4.01 -10.56 -1.23
N LEU A 80 4.22 -9.83 -0.12
CA LEU A 80 5.35 -10.07 0.78
C LEU A 80 5.33 -11.49 1.35
N THR A 81 4.18 -11.92 1.86
CA THR A 81 4.02 -13.25 2.44
C THR A 81 4.31 -14.33 1.41
N ARG A 82 3.73 -14.22 0.23
CA ARG A 82 3.95 -15.18 -0.86
C ARG A 82 5.40 -15.22 -1.32
N ALA A 83 6.02 -14.06 -1.43
CA ALA A 83 7.41 -13.96 -1.83
C ALA A 83 8.34 -14.65 -0.82
N ARG A 84 8.06 -14.46 0.48
CA ARG A 84 8.83 -15.11 1.55
C ARG A 84 8.63 -16.62 1.56
N GLU A 85 7.40 -17.09 1.38
CA GLU A 85 7.09 -18.51 1.30
C GLU A 85 7.82 -19.16 0.12
N ALA A 86 7.79 -18.53 -1.05
CA ALA A 86 8.48 -19.03 -2.23
C ALA A 86 9.99 -19.06 -2.02
N GLY A 87 10.55 -18.03 -1.36
CA GLY A 87 11.98 -17.98 -1.03
C GLY A 87 12.40 -19.08 -0.07
N THR A 88 11.59 -19.32 0.96
CA THR A 88 11.84 -20.39 1.94
C THR A 88 11.78 -21.77 1.28
N ALA A 89 10.77 -22.02 0.44
CA ALA A 89 10.63 -23.28 -0.28
C ALA A 89 11.83 -23.52 -1.21
N GLY A 90 12.30 -22.47 -1.90
CA GLY A 90 13.48 -22.53 -2.73
C GLY A 90 14.74 -22.84 -1.92
N GLY A 91 14.88 -22.20 -0.76
CA GLY A 91 16.00 -22.42 0.16
C GLY A 91 16.04 -23.85 0.72
N GLU A 92 14.90 -24.42 1.02
CA GLU A 92 14.80 -25.78 1.54
C GLU A 92 15.24 -26.86 0.55
N ARG A 93 15.13 -26.55 -0.74
CA ARG A 93 15.52 -27.50 -1.81
C ARG A 93 17.02 -27.54 -2.05
N GLU A 94 17.72 -26.54 -1.61
CA GLU A 94 19.17 -26.48 -1.74
C GLU A 94 19.86 -27.12 -0.55
#